data_c789dfcefdfc03607716a49f2d04806e
#
_entry.id   c789dfcefdfc03607716a49f2d04806e
#
_cell.length_a   1.000
_cell.length_b   1.000
_cell.length_c   1.000
_cell.angle_alpha   90.00
_cell.angle_beta   90.00
_cell.angle_gamma   90.00
#
_symmetry.space_group_name_H-M   'P 1'
#
loop_
_entity.id
_entity.type
_entity.pdbx_description
1 polymer ?
#
loop_
_entity_poly.entity_id
_entity_poly.type
_entity_poly.pdbx_seq_one_letter_code
_entity_poly.pdbx_strand_id
1 'polypeptide(L)'
;MAVHLVQSGVNRFHRIERVEGLENLPDPHEPTIIVGNHQNGLMDAIVQSAMLSPNQIHSLTRADVFYQKTTRAVLFAFNQMPIYRQRDKLSDARERNRRIFEICAERLNIGATVGLFPEGNHRAVKTLRPLRRGVVDMVNSALKLNPEMKRLKLVPVGIDYEQMTDLRRRLSYRVGAPVPIADIIEPDTGEILPGRLLERLKDAMDELLVNIQPESHYEALLPYVQAMRTTETENWIATRDEIRTLQSFGEEALESIRQAHAEAVAAGVFSDARPEDLGYGPEQLRHVHWWLWPLAPLAAIGGACAYPFSKFVGAEADKRVKDPCFTSTFKVSVSMFLFPIYIFILAWPLARIASGEWGGWPVVAAYVFNLIGSRFAGWWYGLYLDWKGKRSAQKVYANYAKSAAWSAYIASVKSHLNA
;
A
#
# COMPACT_ATOMS: atom_id res chain seq x y z
N MET A 1 -14.80 6.40 -15.82
CA MET A 1 -14.40 7.74 -15.33
C MET A 1 -13.92 7.70 -13.87
N ALA A 2 -14.69 7.19 -12.92
CA ALA A 2 -14.27 7.13 -11.50
C ALA A 2 -12.96 6.36 -11.26
N VAL A 3 -12.76 5.23 -11.92
CA VAL A 3 -11.56 4.41 -11.80
C VAL A 3 -10.29 5.16 -12.24
N HIS A 4 -10.34 5.88 -13.36
CA HIS A 4 -9.18 6.67 -13.82
C HIS A 4 -8.83 7.81 -12.86
N LEU A 5 -9.83 8.36 -12.18
CA LEU A 5 -9.62 9.36 -11.14
C LEU A 5 -8.86 8.75 -9.95
N VAL A 6 -9.28 7.55 -9.50
CA VAL A 6 -8.62 6.79 -8.43
C VAL A 6 -7.19 6.42 -8.82
N GLN A 7 -6.98 5.85 -10.01
CA GLN A 7 -5.65 5.55 -10.53
C GLN A 7 -4.75 6.79 -10.58
N SER A 8 -5.28 7.91 -11.07
CA SER A 8 -4.54 9.18 -11.12
C SER A 8 -4.15 9.65 -9.71
N GLY A 9 -5.04 9.53 -8.73
CA GLY A 9 -4.77 9.87 -7.33
C GLY A 9 -3.66 9.01 -6.72
N VAL A 10 -3.76 7.69 -6.88
CA VAL A 10 -2.75 6.74 -6.40
C VAL A 10 -1.40 7.01 -7.07
N ASN A 11 -1.34 7.13 -8.39
CA ASN A 11 -0.11 7.36 -9.15
C ASN A 11 0.53 8.73 -8.90
N ARG A 12 -0.24 9.73 -8.45
CA ARG A 12 0.29 11.02 -8.02
C ARG A 12 0.89 10.96 -6.63
N PHE A 13 0.26 10.23 -5.73
CA PHE A 13 0.69 10.14 -4.34
C PHE A 13 1.82 9.13 -4.16
N HIS A 14 1.64 7.90 -4.66
CA HIS A 14 2.65 6.86 -4.64
C HIS A 14 3.42 6.78 -5.96
N ARG A 15 4.65 6.31 -5.90
CA ARG A 15 5.39 5.85 -7.06
C ARG A 15 5.20 4.34 -7.16
N ILE A 16 4.42 3.91 -8.14
CA ILE A 16 4.23 2.48 -8.37
C ILE A 16 5.56 1.93 -8.88
N GLU A 17 6.18 1.07 -8.08
CA GLU A 17 7.47 0.46 -8.38
C GLU A 17 7.28 -0.84 -9.15
N ARG A 18 6.34 -1.66 -8.69
CA ARG A 18 6.06 -2.97 -9.26
C ARG A 18 4.58 -3.29 -9.20
N VAL A 19 4.12 -3.92 -10.27
CA VAL A 19 2.83 -4.61 -10.31
C VAL A 19 3.11 -5.96 -10.94
N GLU A 20 2.99 -7.02 -10.17
CA GLU A 20 3.37 -8.38 -10.56
C GLU A 20 2.17 -9.32 -10.43
N GLY A 21 2.13 -10.37 -11.27
CA GLY A 21 1.14 -11.44 -11.17
C GLY A 21 -0.26 -11.04 -11.66
N LEU A 22 -0.42 -9.96 -12.44
CA LEU A 22 -1.73 -9.58 -12.99
C LEU A 22 -2.33 -10.68 -13.87
N GLU A 23 -1.51 -11.54 -14.45
CA GLU A 23 -1.89 -12.73 -15.21
C GLU A 23 -2.61 -13.79 -14.35
N ASN A 24 -2.50 -13.72 -13.03
CA ASN A 24 -3.19 -14.59 -12.08
C ASN A 24 -4.64 -14.15 -11.82
N LEU A 25 -5.02 -12.97 -12.31
CA LEU A 25 -6.40 -12.51 -12.14
C LEU A 25 -7.33 -13.35 -13.02
N PRO A 26 -8.45 -13.84 -12.47
CA PRO A 26 -9.48 -14.49 -13.25
C PRO A 26 -10.08 -13.56 -14.33
N ASP A 27 -10.68 -14.17 -15.33
CA ASP A 27 -11.39 -13.41 -16.36
C ASP A 27 -12.46 -12.48 -15.75
N PRO A 28 -12.72 -11.33 -16.37
CA PRO A 28 -13.84 -10.49 -15.98
C PRO A 28 -15.14 -11.31 -15.99
N HIS A 29 -15.95 -11.17 -14.94
CA HIS A 29 -17.18 -11.95 -14.71
C HIS A 29 -16.99 -13.36 -14.12
N GLU A 30 -15.78 -13.80 -13.83
CA GLU A 30 -15.59 -14.94 -12.94
C GLU A 30 -15.76 -14.51 -11.47
N PRO A 31 -16.53 -15.28 -10.67
CA PRO A 31 -16.70 -14.97 -9.24
C PRO A 31 -15.34 -14.98 -8.54
N THR A 32 -14.97 -13.82 -7.99
CA THR A 32 -13.62 -13.63 -7.45
C THR A 32 -13.66 -12.92 -6.10
N ILE A 33 -12.95 -13.46 -5.12
CA ILE A 33 -12.66 -12.76 -3.86
C ILE A 33 -11.19 -12.38 -3.86
N ILE A 34 -10.90 -11.10 -3.78
CA ILE A 34 -9.54 -10.58 -3.60
C ILE A 34 -9.24 -10.46 -2.11
N VAL A 35 -8.17 -11.11 -1.68
CA VAL A 35 -7.77 -11.21 -0.27
C VAL A 35 -6.44 -10.50 -0.06
N GLY A 36 -6.46 -9.32 0.56
CA GLY A 36 -5.27 -8.47 0.74
C GLY A 36 -4.79 -8.38 2.20
N ASN A 37 -3.51 -8.08 2.40
CA ASN A 37 -2.98 -7.63 3.69
C ASN A 37 -3.42 -6.18 3.98
N HIS A 38 -3.49 -5.81 5.27
CA HIS A 38 -4.11 -4.54 5.67
C HIS A 38 -3.18 -3.68 6.51
N GLN A 39 -2.42 -2.81 5.86
CA GLN A 39 -1.42 -1.94 6.51
C GLN A 39 -1.86 -0.47 6.59
N ASN A 40 -2.60 0.04 5.60
CA ASN A 40 -2.78 1.47 5.38
C ASN A 40 -4.26 1.90 5.29
N GLY A 41 -5.09 1.37 6.18
CA GLY A 41 -6.50 1.77 6.29
C GLY A 41 -7.25 1.69 4.96
N LEU A 42 -8.06 2.72 4.65
CA LEU A 42 -8.83 2.75 3.39
C LEU A 42 -7.92 2.87 2.15
N MET A 43 -6.66 3.28 2.32
CA MET A 43 -5.73 3.39 1.20
C MET A 43 -5.47 2.04 0.52
N ASP A 44 -5.45 0.94 1.27
CA ASP A 44 -5.28 -0.40 0.71
C ASP A 44 -6.41 -0.75 -0.27
N ALA A 45 -7.66 -0.43 0.09
CA ALA A 45 -8.81 -0.63 -0.80
C ALA A 45 -8.77 0.29 -2.03
N ILE A 46 -8.29 1.53 -1.87
CA ILE A 46 -8.09 2.49 -2.97
C ILE A 46 -7.00 1.98 -3.92
N VAL A 47 -5.87 1.50 -3.40
CA VAL A 47 -4.78 0.90 -4.18
C VAL A 47 -5.28 -0.33 -4.92
N GLN A 48 -5.96 -1.24 -4.23
CA GLN A 48 -6.54 -2.44 -4.83
C GLN A 48 -7.48 -2.10 -6.00
N SER A 49 -8.36 -1.12 -5.82
CA SER A 49 -9.26 -0.65 -6.87
C SER A 49 -8.52 0.00 -8.05
N ALA A 50 -7.40 0.69 -7.79
CA ALA A 50 -6.58 1.31 -8.82
C ALA A 50 -5.80 0.28 -9.65
N MET A 51 -5.24 -0.76 -8.99
CA MET A 51 -4.39 -1.77 -9.63
C MET A 51 -5.18 -2.80 -10.42
N LEU A 52 -6.40 -3.14 -9.98
CA LEU A 52 -7.23 -4.18 -10.58
C LEU A 52 -8.24 -3.65 -11.62
N SER A 53 -8.14 -2.39 -12.00
CA SER A 53 -8.95 -1.83 -13.09
C SER A 53 -8.68 -2.56 -14.43
N PRO A 54 -9.72 -2.83 -15.26
CA PRO A 54 -11.07 -2.25 -15.20
C PRO A 54 -12.07 -2.98 -14.29
N ASN A 55 -11.69 -4.04 -13.61
CA ASN A 55 -12.60 -4.80 -12.75
C ASN A 55 -13.13 -3.95 -11.60
N GLN A 56 -14.44 -3.92 -11.44
CA GLN A 56 -15.07 -3.23 -10.32
C GLN A 56 -15.04 -4.11 -9.08
N ILE A 57 -14.45 -3.61 -8.02
CA ILE A 57 -14.33 -4.33 -6.75
C ILE A 57 -15.38 -3.80 -5.77
N HIS A 58 -16.14 -4.71 -5.18
CA HIS A 58 -17.00 -4.44 -4.03
C HIS A 58 -16.19 -4.70 -2.76
N SER A 59 -15.74 -3.64 -2.06
CA SER A 59 -14.87 -3.79 -0.89
C SER A 59 -15.65 -3.68 0.41
N LEU A 60 -15.21 -4.44 1.42
CA LEU A 60 -15.77 -4.34 2.77
C LEU A 60 -15.04 -3.25 3.55
N THR A 61 -15.81 -2.27 4.05
CA THR A 61 -15.30 -1.14 4.81
C THR A 61 -16.03 -1.03 6.15
N ARG A 62 -15.33 -0.59 7.18
CA ARG A 62 -15.88 -0.46 8.55
C ARG A 62 -17.20 0.33 8.57
N ALA A 63 -18.19 -0.20 9.28
CA ALA A 63 -19.57 0.34 9.25
C ALA A 63 -19.69 1.75 9.82
N ASP A 64 -18.85 2.14 10.79
CA ASP A 64 -18.92 3.45 11.45
C ASP A 64 -18.68 4.63 10.48
N VAL A 65 -17.92 4.45 9.37
CA VAL A 65 -17.73 5.49 8.37
C VAL A 65 -18.98 5.76 7.50
N PHE A 66 -19.98 4.87 7.55
CA PHE A 66 -21.26 5.04 6.85
C PHE A 66 -22.31 5.85 7.63
N TYR A 67 -22.03 6.25 8.87
CA TYR A 67 -23.03 6.99 9.68
C TYR A 67 -23.29 8.39 9.14
N GLN A 68 -22.31 9.04 8.53
CA GLN A 68 -22.50 10.35 7.90
C GLN A 68 -23.11 10.19 6.51
N LYS A 69 -24.19 10.91 6.21
CA LYS A 69 -24.93 10.80 4.93
C LYS A 69 -24.06 11.06 3.70
N THR A 70 -23.21 12.08 3.73
CA THR A 70 -22.30 12.45 2.64
C THR A 70 -21.25 11.38 2.40
N THR A 71 -20.55 10.92 3.45
CA THR A 71 -19.55 9.86 3.36
C THR A 71 -20.17 8.56 2.88
N ARG A 72 -21.35 8.22 3.38
CA ARG A 72 -22.10 7.03 2.96
C ARG A 72 -22.43 7.04 1.46
N ALA A 73 -22.89 8.18 0.92
CA ALA A 73 -23.20 8.31 -0.50
C ALA A 73 -21.93 8.10 -1.36
N VAL A 74 -20.81 8.69 -0.96
CA VAL A 74 -19.52 8.51 -1.65
C VAL A 74 -19.05 7.05 -1.58
N LEU A 75 -19.12 6.43 -0.40
CA LEU A 75 -18.68 5.04 -0.22
C LEU A 75 -19.50 4.07 -1.08
N PHE A 76 -20.83 4.22 -1.12
CA PHE A 76 -21.68 3.40 -1.99
C PHE A 76 -21.40 3.63 -3.48
N ALA A 77 -21.10 4.88 -3.89
CA ALA A 77 -20.71 5.18 -5.27
C ALA A 77 -19.37 4.51 -5.66
N PHE A 78 -18.53 4.17 -4.69
CA PHE A 78 -17.29 3.41 -4.87
C PHE A 78 -17.44 1.92 -4.49
N ASN A 79 -18.64 1.37 -4.53
CA ASN A 79 -18.93 -0.04 -4.23
C ASN A 79 -18.43 -0.52 -2.85
N GLN A 80 -18.34 0.39 -1.87
CA GLN A 80 -17.98 0.01 -0.51
C GLN A 80 -19.21 -0.51 0.24
N MET A 81 -19.05 -1.61 0.97
CA MET A 81 -20.10 -2.25 1.77
C MET A 81 -19.70 -2.23 3.25
N PRO A 82 -20.67 -1.96 4.18
CA PRO A 82 -20.34 -1.89 5.61
C PRO A 82 -20.03 -3.27 6.20
N ILE A 83 -18.99 -3.37 7.03
CA ILE A 83 -18.73 -4.52 7.88
C ILE A 83 -18.67 -4.10 9.34
N TYR A 84 -19.38 -4.82 10.22
CA TYR A 84 -19.52 -4.53 11.64
C TYR A 84 -18.51 -5.34 12.44
N ARG A 85 -17.75 -4.67 13.31
CA ARG A 85 -16.71 -5.30 14.13
C ARG A 85 -17.20 -5.52 15.56
N GLN A 86 -16.65 -6.51 16.24
CA GLN A 86 -16.98 -6.77 17.65
C GLN A 86 -16.79 -5.53 18.54
N ARG A 87 -15.74 -4.73 18.28
CA ARG A 87 -15.47 -3.49 19.02
C ARG A 87 -16.51 -2.37 18.78
N ASP A 88 -17.35 -2.49 17.78
CA ASP A 88 -18.42 -1.53 17.52
C ASP A 88 -19.57 -1.66 18.53
N LYS A 89 -19.51 -2.69 19.43
CA LYS A 89 -20.41 -2.94 20.56
C LYS A 89 -21.89 -3.02 20.19
N LEU A 90 -22.19 -3.44 18.97
CA LEU A 90 -23.56 -3.66 18.51
C LEU A 90 -23.97 -5.10 18.82
N SER A 91 -25.09 -5.26 19.51
CA SER A 91 -25.62 -6.59 19.90
C SER A 91 -25.99 -7.46 18.68
N ASP A 92 -26.37 -6.84 17.58
CA ASP A 92 -26.79 -7.46 16.33
C ASP A 92 -25.69 -7.47 15.23
N ALA A 93 -24.43 -7.16 15.58
CA ALA A 93 -23.32 -7.09 14.61
C ALA A 93 -23.15 -8.39 13.79
N ARG A 94 -23.33 -9.56 14.43
CA ARG A 94 -23.24 -10.86 13.76
C ARG A 94 -24.34 -11.03 12.70
N GLU A 95 -25.56 -10.68 13.04
CA GLU A 95 -26.72 -10.79 12.13
C GLU A 95 -26.59 -9.81 10.95
N ARG A 96 -26.14 -8.58 11.19
CA ARG A 96 -25.85 -7.61 10.16
C ARG A 96 -24.76 -8.10 9.21
N ASN A 97 -23.68 -8.66 9.75
CA ASN A 97 -22.59 -9.22 8.93
C ASN A 97 -23.07 -10.40 8.09
N ARG A 98 -23.92 -11.28 8.65
CA ARG A 98 -24.53 -12.37 7.88
C ARG A 98 -25.26 -11.85 6.65
N ARG A 99 -26.06 -10.80 6.81
CA ARG A 99 -26.77 -10.16 5.68
C ARG A 99 -25.81 -9.53 4.68
N ILE A 100 -24.71 -8.92 5.12
CA ILE A 100 -23.68 -8.40 4.21
C ILE A 100 -23.01 -9.52 3.43
N PHE A 101 -22.72 -10.66 4.06
CA PHE A 101 -22.14 -11.82 3.36
C PHE A 101 -23.12 -12.46 2.36
N GLU A 102 -24.42 -12.45 2.65
CA GLU A 102 -25.45 -12.84 1.68
C GLU A 102 -25.44 -11.91 0.45
N ILE A 103 -25.37 -10.59 0.66
CA ILE A 103 -25.22 -9.61 -0.45
C ILE A 103 -23.92 -9.86 -1.22
N CYS A 104 -22.81 -10.15 -0.56
CA CYS A 104 -21.56 -10.51 -1.22
C CYS A 104 -21.72 -11.78 -2.07
N ALA A 105 -22.40 -12.79 -1.54
CA ALA A 105 -22.70 -14.03 -2.26
C ALA A 105 -23.54 -13.78 -3.52
N GLU A 106 -24.56 -12.93 -3.43
CA GLU A 106 -25.36 -12.50 -4.58
C GLU A 106 -24.50 -11.80 -5.66
N ARG A 107 -23.57 -10.92 -5.23
CA ARG A 107 -22.64 -10.26 -6.15
C ARG A 107 -21.68 -11.25 -6.80
N LEU A 108 -21.11 -12.16 -6.04
CA LEU A 108 -20.26 -13.23 -6.56
C LEU A 108 -21.02 -14.12 -7.55
N ASN A 109 -22.28 -14.45 -7.26
CA ASN A 109 -23.10 -15.30 -8.13
C ASN A 109 -23.35 -14.69 -9.53
N ILE A 110 -23.32 -13.38 -9.67
CA ILE A 110 -23.40 -12.68 -10.96
C ILE A 110 -22.00 -12.35 -11.55
N GLY A 111 -20.94 -12.95 -11.01
CA GLY A 111 -19.58 -12.78 -11.51
C GLY A 111 -18.87 -11.50 -11.06
N ALA A 112 -19.34 -10.86 -10.01
CA ALA A 112 -18.65 -9.68 -9.46
C ALA A 112 -17.41 -10.06 -8.64
N THR A 113 -16.50 -9.11 -8.50
CA THR A 113 -15.33 -9.23 -7.64
C THR A 113 -15.61 -8.58 -6.29
N VAL A 114 -15.32 -9.30 -5.20
CA VAL A 114 -15.41 -8.80 -3.82
C VAL A 114 -14.01 -8.69 -3.22
N GLY A 115 -13.67 -7.56 -2.62
CA GLY A 115 -12.39 -7.33 -1.95
C GLY A 115 -12.53 -7.29 -0.44
N LEU A 116 -11.64 -7.96 0.25
CA LEU A 116 -11.60 -7.94 1.72
C LEU A 116 -10.18 -8.04 2.26
N PHE A 117 -10.04 -7.63 3.52
CA PHE A 117 -8.81 -7.70 4.29
C PHE A 117 -9.07 -8.60 5.52
N PRO A 118 -8.71 -9.89 5.46
CA PRO A 118 -9.14 -10.87 6.47
C PRO A 118 -8.48 -10.69 7.84
N GLU A 119 -7.47 -9.84 7.95
CA GLU A 119 -6.88 -9.44 9.23
C GLU A 119 -7.88 -8.67 10.12
N GLY A 120 -8.93 -8.09 9.55
CA GLY A 120 -10.05 -7.45 10.25
C GLY A 120 -9.74 -6.09 10.90
N ASN A 121 -8.51 -5.65 10.90
CA ASN A 121 -8.05 -4.32 11.27
C ASN A 121 -6.77 -3.99 10.51
N HIS A 122 -6.41 -2.72 10.42
CA HIS A 122 -5.16 -2.27 9.82
C HIS A 122 -4.09 -2.02 10.90
N ARG A 123 -2.83 -2.18 10.52
CA ARG A 123 -1.66 -1.80 11.33
C ARG A 123 -0.48 -1.53 10.40
N ALA A 124 0.24 -0.44 10.64
CA ALA A 124 1.38 -0.01 9.82
C ALA A 124 2.65 -0.85 10.09
N VAL A 125 2.54 -2.17 9.90
CA VAL A 125 3.64 -3.11 10.11
C VAL A 125 3.75 -4.10 8.95
N LYS A 126 4.96 -4.57 8.68
CA LYS A 126 5.25 -5.62 7.70
C LYS A 126 5.15 -7.00 8.37
N THR A 127 3.98 -7.28 8.93
CA THR A 127 3.67 -8.53 9.62
C THR A 127 2.27 -8.97 9.21
N LEU A 128 2.15 -10.18 8.69
CA LEU A 128 0.85 -10.79 8.41
C LEU A 128 0.22 -11.25 9.72
N ARG A 129 -0.90 -10.67 10.06
CA ARG A 129 -1.61 -10.98 11.29
C ARG A 129 -2.58 -12.15 11.10
N PRO A 130 -3.03 -12.80 12.18
CA PRO A 130 -3.97 -13.91 12.09
C PRO A 130 -5.22 -13.54 11.31
N LEU A 131 -5.57 -14.37 10.33
CA LEU A 131 -6.73 -14.17 9.47
C LEU A 131 -8.03 -14.48 10.22
N ARG A 132 -9.05 -13.66 10.01
CA ARG A 132 -10.36 -13.78 10.65
C ARG A 132 -11.30 -14.64 9.82
N ARG A 133 -12.23 -15.29 10.50
CA ARG A 133 -13.22 -16.20 9.92
C ARG A 133 -14.14 -15.56 8.85
N GLY A 134 -14.25 -14.24 8.77
CA GLY A 134 -15.18 -13.55 7.87
C GLY A 134 -15.05 -13.93 6.39
N VAL A 135 -13.85 -14.29 5.92
CA VAL A 135 -13.67 -14.80 4.56
C VAL A 135 -14.33 -16.16 4.37
N VAL A 136 -14.24 -17.04 5.37
CA VAL A 136 -14.87 -18.37 5.35
C VAL A 136 -16.38 -18.25 5.37
N ASP A 137 -16.91 -17.39 6.24
CA ASP A 137 -18.35 -17.14 6.35
C ASP A 137 -18.93 -16.60 5.03
N MET A 138 -18.17 -15.75 4.30
CA MET A 138 -18.54 -15.26 2.98
C MET A 138 -18.54 -16.38 1.93
N VAL A 139 -17.50 -17.21 1.88
CA VAL A 139 -17.42 -18.35 0.95
C VAL A 139 -18.56 -19.33 1.22
N ASN A 140 -18.82 -19.68 2.48
CA ASN A 140 -19.94 -20.56 2.85
C ASN A 140 -21.30 -19.96 2.48
N SER A 141 -21.47 -18.63 2.60
CA SER A 141 -22.67 -17.95 2.12
C SER A 141 -22.85 -18.08 0.59
N ALA A 142 -21.75 -18.00 -0.17
CA ALA A 142 -21.78 -18.19 -1.62
C ALA A 142 -22.10 -19.64 -2.01
N LEU A 143 -21.49 -20.62 -1.37
CA LEU A 143 -21.78 -22.05 -1.59
C LEU A 143 -23.22 -22.42 -1.23
N LYS A 144 -23.74 -21.85 -0.15
CA LYS A 144 -25.13 -22.05 0.27
C LYS A 144 -26.13 -21.44 -0.74
N LEU A 145 -25.80 -20.28 -1.32
CA LEU A 145 -26.62 -19.64 -2.34
C LEU A 145 -26.61 -20.44 -3.65
N ASN A 146 -25.44 -20.92 -4.04
CA ASN A 146 -25.24 -21.67 -5.28
C ASN A 146 -24.05 -22.64 -5.14
N PRO A 147 -24.30 -23.99 -5.12
CA PRO A 147 -23.23 -24.99 -5.03
C PRO A 147 -22.18 -24.91 -6.15
N GLU A 148 -22.52 -24.33 -7.33
CA GLU A 148 -21.54 -24.12 -8.40
C GLU A 148 -20.49 -23.05 -8.03
N MET A 149 -20.65 -22.35 -6.91
CA MET A 149 -19.61 -21.48 -6.34
C MET A 149 -18.37 -22.25 -5.86
N LYS A 150 -18.33 -23.59 -5.93
CA LYS A 150 -17.08 -24.37 -5.84
C LYS A 150 -15.99 -23.90 -6.81
N ARG A 151 -16.37 -23.20 -7.89
CA ARG A 151 -15.47 -22.56 -8.87
C ARG A 151 -14.92 -21.18 -8.44
N LEU A 152 -15.41 -20.63 -7.33
CA LEU A 152 -14.99 -19.33 -6.80
C LEU A 152 -13.47 -19.27 -6.65
N LYS A 153 -12.88 -18.20 -7.15
CA LYS A 153 -11.43 -17.93 -7.06
C LYS A 153 -11.14 -17.02 -5.87
N LEU A 154 -10.29 -17.45 -4.95
CA LEU A 154 -9.75 -16.58 -3.93
C LEU A 154 -8.34 -16.17 -4.37
N VAL A 155 -8.17 -14.89 -4.67
CA VAL A 155 -6.93 -14.35 -5.20
C VAL A 155 -6.21 -13.57 -4.09
N PRO A 156 -5.09 -14.09 -3.55
CA PRO A 156 -4.30 -13.38 -2.56
C PRO A 156 -3.56 -12.22 -3.22
N VAL A 157 -3.47 -11.09 -2.54
CA VAL A 157 -2.68 -9.94 -2.97
C VAL A 157 -1.80 -9.41 -1.86
N GLY A 158 -0.57 -9.04 -2.21
CA GLY A 158 0.40 -8.39 -1.34
C GLY A 158 0.53 -6.91 -1.71
N ILE A 159 0.29 -6.03 -0.74
CA ILE A 159 0.51 -4.59 -0.86
C ILE A 159 1.69 -4.24 0.03
N ASP A 160 2.73 -3.65 -0.55
CA ASP A 160 3.92 -3.27 0.21
C ASP A 160 4.30 -1.81 -0.05
N TYR A 161 4.30 -1.04 1.03
CA TYR A 161 4.65 0.37 1.04
C TYR A 161 6.09 0.57 1.54
N GLU A 162 6.89 1.36 0.82
CA GLU A 162 8.16 1.89 1.35
C GLU A 162 7.87 2.79 2.57
N GLN A 163 6.96 3.73 2.38
CA GLN A 163 6.46 4.64 3.41
C GLN A 163 5.01 5.00 3.11
N MET A 164 4.14 4.92 4.11
CA MET A 164 2.69 5.04 3.94
C MET A 164 2.20 6.49 3.85
N THR A 165 2.85 7.41 4.57
CA THR A 165 2.33 8.76 4.81
C THR A 165 2.88 9.82 3.87
N ASP A 166 4.01 9.53 3.22
CA ASP A 166 4.78 10.48 2.45
C ASP A 166 4.49 10.42 0.95
N LEU A 167 4.50 11.60 0.33
CA LEU A 167 4.30 11.75 -1.11
C LEU A 167 5.47 11.13 -1.89
N ARG A 168 5.13 10.45 -3.00
CA ARG A 168 6.07 9.87 -3.97
C ARG A 168 6.98 8.78 -3.41
N ARG A 169 6.57 8.12 -2.34
CA ARG A 169 7.19 6.89 -1.87
C ARG A 169 6.73 5.69 -2.70
N ARG A 170 7.56 4.66 -2.71
CA ARG A 170 7.38 3.48 -3.54
C ARG A 170 6.25 2.60 -3.00
N LEU A 171 5.53 2.00 -3.95
CA LEU A 171 4.46 1.05 -3.70
C LEU A 171 4.64 -0.14 -4.64
N SER A 172 4.61 -1.34 -4.10
CA SER A 172 4.57 -2.59 -4.86
C SER A 172 3.25 -3.30 -4.61
N TYR A 173 2.69 -3.89 -5.68
CA TYR A 173 1.44 -4.63 -5.66
C TYR A 173 1.65 -5.97 -6.35
N ARG A 174 1.32 -7.08 -5.66
CA ARG A 174 1.51 -8.43 -6.18
C ARG A 174 0.21 -9.21 -6.11
N VAL A 175 -0.07 -9.95 -7.17
CA VAL A 175 -1.22 -10.84 -7.29
C VAL A 175 -0.71 -12.27 -7.29
N GLY A 176 -1.10 -13.05 -6.31
CA GLY A 176 -0.75 -14.47 -6.21
C GLY A 176 -1.66 -15.36 -7.04
N ALA A 177 -1.26 -16.61 -7.18
CA ALA A 177 -2.08 -17.62 -7.83
C ALA A 177 -3.43 -17.80 -7.09
N PRO A 178 -4.54 -18.00 -7.80
CA PRO A 178 -5.83 -18.26 -7.19
C PRO A 178 -5.81 -19.50 -6.30
N VAL A 179 -6.31 -19.38 -5.09
CA VAL A 179 -6.46 -20.47 -4.14
C VAL A 179 -7.75 -21.24 -4.43
N PRO A 180 -7.68 -22.51 -4.82
CA PRO A 180 -8.85 -23.33 -5.07
C PRO A 180 -9.54 -23.72 -3.77
N ILE A 181 -10.87 -23.88 -3.83
CA ILE A 181 -11.68 -24.28 -2.65
C ILE A 181 -12.40 -25.61 -2.84
N ALA A 182 -12.53 -26.11 -4.07
CA ALA A 182 -13.37 -27.26 -4.38
C ALA A 182 -12.99 -28.53 -3.58
N ASP A 183 -11.70 -28.75 -3.34
CA ASP A 183 -11.18 -29.92 -2.65
C ASP A 183 -11.22 -29.85 -1.11
N ILE A 184 -11.62 -28.68 -0.56
CA ILE A 184 -11.77 -28.48 0.89
C ILE A 184 -13.22 -28.28 1.33
N ILE A 185 -14.18 -28.48 0.42
CA ILE A 185 -15.61 -28.48 0.74
C ILE A 185 -15.94 -29.84 1.38
N GLU A 186 -16.52 -29.80 2.57
CA GLU A 186 -16.97 -31.01 3.27
C GLU A 186 -18.17 -31.62 2.54
N PRO A 187 -18.10 -32.90 2.13
CA PRO A 187 -19.18 -33.54 1.35
C PRO A 187 -20.54 -33.57 2.06
N ASP A 188 -20.53 -33.74 3.38
CA ASP A 188 -21.73 -33.91 4.18
C ASP A 188 -22.48 -32.61 4.46
N THR A 189 -21.75 -31.50 4.56
CA THR A 189 -22.29 -30.18 4.92
C THR A 189 -22.37 -29.21 3.76
N GLY A 190 -21.55 -29.42 2.72
CA GLY A 190 -21.36 -28.48 1.62
C GLY A 190 -20.63 -27.20 2.05
N GLU A 191 -20.06 -27.16 3.24
CA GLU A 191 -19.35 -26.00 3.81
C GLU A 191 -17.83 -26.24 3.87
N ILE A 192 -17.07 -25.17 3.97
CA ILE A 192 -15.63 -25.21 4.18
C ILE A 192 -15.33 -25.02 5.66
N LEU A 193 -14.48 -25.89 6.19
CA LEU A 193 -13.97 -25.77 7.56
C LEU A 193 -13.02 -24.56 7.65
N PRO A 194 -13.19 -23.70 8.68
CA PRO A 194 -12.40 -22.46 8.79
C PRO A 194 -10.90 -22.69 8.77
N GLY A 195 -10.38 -23.70 9.48
CA GLY A 195 -8.95 -23.97 9.59
C GLY A 195 -8.27 -24.18 8.24
N ARG A 196 -8.84 -25.04 7.40
CA ARG A 196 -8.24 -25.38 6.09
C ARG A 196 -8.14 -24.19 5.14
N LEU A 197 -9.19 -23.37 5.05
CA LEU A 197 -9.16 -22.20 4.16
C LEU A 197 -8.23 -21.12 4.67
N LEU A 198 -8.27 -20.84 5.97
CA LEU A 198 -7.42 -19.80 6.58
C LEU A 198 -5.94 -20.15 6.49
N GLU A 199 -5.57 -21.42 6.66
CA GLU A 199 -4.20 -21.91 6.48
C GLU A 199 -3.72 -21.69 5.03
N ARG A 200 -4.49 -22.18 4.04
CA ARG A 200 -4.16 -21.98 2.61
C ARG A 200 -4.01 -20.52 2.23
N LEU A 201 -4.92 -19.68 2.70
CA LEU A 201 -4.86 -18.23 2.43
C LEU A 201 -3.65 -17.59 3.12
N LYS A 202 -3.34 -17.99 4.35
CA LYS A 202 -2.16 -17.51 5.06
C LYS A 202 -0.90 -17.84 4.28
N ASP A 203 -0.72 -19.09 3.85
CA ASP A 203 0.44 -19.55 3.12
C ASP A 203 0.56 -18.81 1.76
N ALA A 204 -0.54 -18.71 1.02
CA ALA A 204 -0.56 -18.00 -0.26
C ALA A 204 -0.28 -16.49 -0.11
N MET A 205 -0.74 -15.84 0.97
CA MET A 205 -0.42 -14.44 1.25
C MET A 205 1.02 -14.26 1.71
N ASP A 206 1.55 -15.21 2.47
CA ASP A 206 2.92 -15.18 2.97
C ASP A 206 3.95 -15.26 1.83
N GLU A 207 3.59 -15.91 0.71
CA GLU A 207 4.39 -15.92 -0.52
C GLU A 207 4.50 -14.52 -1.18
N LEU A 208 3.60 -13.60 -0.89
CA LEU A 208 3.54 -12.28 -1.52
C LEU A 208 4.13 -11.15 -0.66
N LEU A 209 4.48 -11.45 0.59
CA LEU A 209 4.83 -10.44 1.58
C LEU A 209 6.18 -10.74 2.24
N VAL A 210 6.86 -9.69 2.65
CA VAL A 210 7.86 -9.82 3.72
C VAL A 210 7.11 -9.78 5.04
N ASN A 211 7.11 -10.92 5.72
CA ASN A 211 6.38 -11.12 6.98
C ASN A 211 7.39 -11.21 8.13
N ILE A 212 7.61 -10.10 8.82
CA ILE A 212 8.57 -10.02 9.92
C ILE A 212 7.93 -10.56 11.19
N GLN A 213 8.42 -11.71 11.66
CA GLN A 213 8.02 -12.35 12.92
C GLN A 213 9.26 -12.95 13.62
N PRO A 214 9.24 -13.16 14.96
CA PRO A 214 8.20 -12.68 15.89
C PRO A 214 8.19 -11.15 16.03
N GLU A 215 7.08 -10.61 16.49
CA GLU A 215 6.90 -9.15 16.64
C GLU A 215 7.92 -8.52 17.60
N SER A 216 8.44 -9.28 18.55
CA SER A 216 9.50 -8.85 19.49
C SER A 216 10.79 -8.43 18.80
N HIS A 217 11.06 -8.91 17.60
CA HIS A 217 12.27 -8.60 16.82
C HIS A 217 12.01 -7.68 15.63
N TYR A 218 10.77 -7.18 15.49
CA TYR A 218 10.35 -6.34 14.39
C TYR A 218 11.28 -5.14 14.17
N GLU A 219 11.55 -4.38 15.22
CA GLU A 219 12.40 -3.17 15.17
C GLU A 219 13.83 -3.47 14.73
N ALA A 220 14.38 -4.62 15.11
CA ALA A 220 15.73 -5.02 14.75
C ALA A 220 15.83 -5.55 13.31
N LEU A 221 14.78 -6.17 12.77
CA LEU A 221 14.78 -6.74 11.42
C LEU A 221 14.29 -5.76 10.36
N LEU A 222 13.45 -4.80 10.72
CA LEU A 222 12.86 -3.85 9.79
C LEU A 222 13.91 -3.06 8.97
N PRO A 223 14.99 -2.51 9.56
CA PRO A 223 15.99 -1.77 8.80
C PRO A 223 16.70 -2.61 7.75
N TYR A 224 16.94 -3.91 8.04
CA TYR A 224 17.48 -4.84 7.05
C TYR A 224 16.54 -5.02 5.85
N VAL A 225 15.25 -5.29 6.12
CA VAL A 225 14.22 -5.41 5.08
C VAL A 225 14.12 -4.15 4.24
N GLN A 226 14.13 -3.00 4.88
CA GLN A 226 14.06 -1.71 4.20
C GLN A 226 15.28 -1.45 3.32
N ALA A 227 16.48 -1.79 3.80
CA ALA A 227 17.71 -1.65 3.03
C ALA A 227 17.75 -2.59 1.80
N MET A 228 17.31 -3.84 1.97
CA MET A 228 17.32 -4.83 0.88
C MET A 228 16.28 -4.55 -0.21
N ARG A 229 15.27 -3.73 0.08
CA ARG A 229 14.24 -3.33 -0.89
C ARG A 229 14.76 -2.49 -2.06
N THR A 230 15.95 -1.91 -1.97
CA THR A 230 16.33 -0.70 -2.70
C THR A 230 16.46 -0.81 -4.20
N THR A 231 16.68 -1.98 -4.80
CA THR A 231 17.21 -1.93 -6.15
C THR A 231 16.58 -2.85 -7.18
N GLU A 232 16.16 -4.07 -6.85
CA GLU A 232 15.79 -5.03 -7.89
C GLU A 232 14.73 -6.05 -7.45
N THR A 233 13.99 -6.60 -8.41
CA THR A 233 12.93 -7.59 -8.19
C THR A 233 13.45 -8.85 -7.49
N GLU A 234 14.65 -9.29 -7.85
CA GLU A 234 15.31 -10.47 -7.30
C GLU A 234 15.62 -10.28 -5.81
N ASN A 235 16.07 -9.10 -5.41
CA ASN A 235 16.39 -8.82 -4.00
C ASN A 235 15.17 -8.88 -3.07
N TRP A 236 13.99 -8.58 -3.57
CA TRP A 236 12.78 -8.70 -2.76
C TRP A 236 12.45 -10.14 -2.37
N ILE A 237 12.51 -11.07 -3.33
CA ILE A 237 12.25 -12.50 -3.08
C ILE A 237 13.32 -13.05 -2.15
N ALA A 238 14.59 -12.76 -2.41
CA ALA A 238 15.68 -13.15 -1.54
C ALA A 238 15.50 -12.64 -0.12
N THR A 239 15.17 -11.36 0.06
CA THR A 239 14.91 -10.77 1.38
C THR A 239 13.77 -11.46 2.11
N ARG A 240 12.70 -11.83 1.42
CA ARG A 240 11.59 -12.57 2.00
C ARG A 240 12.04 -13.94 2.53
N ASP A 241 12.79 -14.69 1.71
CA ASP A 241 13.26 -16.01 2.07
C ASP A 241 14.32 -15.93 3.18
N GLU A 242 15.19 -14.93 3.14
CA GLU A 242 16.12 -14.60 4.22
C GLU A 242 15.40 -14.34 5.55
N ILE A 243 14.33 -13.54 5.56
CA ILE A 243 13.53 -13.27 6.77
C ILE A 243 12.85 -14.53 7.27
N ARG A 244 12.34 -15.39 6.39
CA ARG A 244 11.78 -16.70 6.77
C ARG A 244 12.85 -17.57 7.43
N THR A 245 14.04 -17.59 6.86
CA THR A 245 15.17 -18.32 7.43
C THR A 245 15.51 -17.77 8.81
N LEU A 246 15.62 -16.45 8.98
CA LEU A 246 15.87 -15.82 10.29
C LEU A 246 14.82 -16.18 11.35
N GLN A 247 13.56 -16.33 10.97
CA GLN A 247 12.48 -16.74 11.89
C GLN A 247 12.61 -18.19 12.37
N SER A 248 13.36 -19.01 11.67
CA SER A 248 13.66 -20.39 12.07
C SER A 248 14.79 -20.51 13.10
N PHE A 249 15.56 -19.42 13.31
CA PHE A 249 16.65 -19.40 14.29
C PHE A 249 16.13 -19.15 15.71
N GLY A 250 16.92 -19.64 16.68
CA GLY A 250 16.62 -19.47 18.08
C GLY A 250 16.80 -18.02 18.57
N GLU A 251 16.32 -17.77 19.78
CA GLU A 251 16.34 -16.45 20.43
C GLU A 251 17.75 -15.84 20.53
N GLU A 252 18.81 -16.67 20.66
CA GLU A 252 20.20 -16.20 20.75
C GLU A 252 20.66 -15.50 19.48
N ALA A 253 20.33 -16.04 18.31
CA ALA A 253 20.66 -15.43 17.02
C ALA A 253 19.95 -14.07 16.85
N LEU A 254 18.66 -14.02 17.19
CA LEU A 254 17.86 -12.81 17.13
C LEU A 254 18.34 -11.74 18.13
N GLU A 255 18.82 -12.15 19.31
CA GLU A 255 19.38 -11.23 20.29
C GLU A 255 20.70 -10.60 19.81
N SER A 256 21.57 -11.37 19.14
CA SER A 256 22.78 -10.83 18.49
C SER A 256 22.44 -9.74 17.48
N ILE A 257 21.41 -9.95 16.66
CA ILE A 257 20.93 -8.94 15.69
C ILE A 257 20.38 -7.71 16.42
N ARG A 258 19.63 -7.90 17.50
CA ARG A 258 19.09 -6.80 18.31
C ARG A 258 20.20 -5.94 18.92
N GLN A 259 21.25 -6.56 19.41
CA GLN A 259 22.42 -5.84 19.96
C GLN A 259 23.11 -5.01 18.87
N ALA A 260 23.41 -5.62 17.71
CA ALA A 260 24.03 -4.93 16.58
C ALA A 260 23.17 -3.77 16.05
N HIS A 261 21.84 -3.94 16.04
CA HIS A 261 20.89 -2.87 15.73
C HIS A 261 20.96 -1.72 16.74
N ALA A 262 21.01 -2.04 18.04
CA ALA A 262 21.11 -1.03 19.09
C ALA A 262 22.42 -0.22 19.00
N GLU A 263 23.52 -0.86 18.64
CA GLU A 263 24.81 -0.20 18.38
C GLU A 263 24.73 0.73 17.16
N ALA A 264 24.07 0.33 16.08
CA ALA A 264 23.84 1.17 14.90
C ALA A 264 22.96 2.40 15.24
N VAL A 265 21.93 2.22 16.06
CA VAL A 265 21.09 3.32 16.59
C VAL A 265 21.94 4.27 17.43
N ALA A 266 22.74 3.76 18.38
CA ALA A 266 23.61 4.56 19.25
C ALA A 266 24.67 5.34 18.47
N ALA A 267 25.20 4.75 17.39
CA ALA A 267 26.12 5.44 16.49
C ALA A 267 25.44 6.55 15.66
N GLY A 268 24.10 6.66 15.69
CA GLY A 268 23.34 7.65 14.94
C GLY A 268 23.25 7.38 13.44
N VAL A 269 23.32 6.12 13.02
CA VAL A 269 23.19 5.71 11.60
C VAL A 269 21.84 6.16 11.05
N PHE A 270 20.75 5.83 11.74
CA PHE A 270 19.38 6.09 11.30
C PHE A 270 18.93 7.55 11.50
N SER A 271 19.72 8.36 12.20
CA SER A 271 19.49 9.80 12.29
C SER A 271 19.93 10.54 11.03
N ASP A 272 20.94 10.03 10.33
CA ASP A 272 21.50 10.66 9.13
C ASP A 272 20.91 10.14 7.83
N ALA A 273 20.59 8.85 7.77
CA ALA A 273 20.01 8.22 6.58
C ALA A 273 18.93 7.20 6.95
N ARG A 274 17.98 7.01 6.04
CA ARG A 274 16.97 5.97 6.19
C ARG A 274 17.59 4.62 5.78
N PRO A 275 17.12 3.51 6.36
CA PRO A 275 17.58 2.18 5.98
C PRO A 275 17.46 1.89 4.48
N GLU A 276 16.39 2.33 3.85
CA GLU A 276 16.18 2.18 2.40
C GLU A 276 17.29 2.85 1.57
N ASP A 277 17.82 3.97 2.05
CA ASP A 277 18.88 4.71 1.36
C ASP A 277 20.25 4.03 1.56
N LEU A 278 20.45 3.36 2.70
CA LEU A 278 21.67 2.62 3.06
C LEU A 278 21.81 1.29 2.27
N GLY A 279 20.76 0.78 1.69
CA GLY A 279 20.80 -0.39 0.81
C GLY A 279 21.59 -0.15 -0.48
N TYR A 280 21.77 1.11 -0.91
CA TYR A 280 22.73 1.45 -1.94
C TYR A 280 24.14 1.36 -1.37
N GLY A 281 24.93 0.39 -1.83
CA GLY A 281 26.34 0.31 -1.44
C GLY A 281 27.14 1.55 -1.87
N PRO A 282 28.35 1.77 -1.30
CA PRO A 282 29.18 2.96 -1.60
C PRO A 282 29.45 3.17 -3.09
N GLU A 283 29.57 2.10 -3.86
CA GLU A 283 29.79 2.17 -5.32
C GLU A 283 28.59 2.69 -6.09
N GLN A 284 27.40 2.25 -5.74
CA GLN A 284 26.15 2.68 -6.39
C GLN A 284 25.79 4.14 -6.08
N LEU A 285 26.35 4.68 -4.98
CA LEU A 285 26.18 6.07 -4.59
C LEU A 285 26.98 7.06 -5.44
N ARG A 286 27.97 6.58 -6.22
CA ARG A 286 28.78 7.44 -7.12
C ARG A 286 27.98 7.99 -8.29
N HIS A 287 26.95 7.30 -8.75
CA HIS A 287 26.09 7.73 -9.85
C HIS A 287 25.00 8.70 -9.37
N VAL A 288 25.38 9.95 -9.17
CA VAL A 288 24.42 11.03 -8.89
C VAL A 288 23.81 11.48 -10.21
N HIS A 289 22.48 11.52 -10.28
CA HIS A 289 21.74 12.01 -11.46
C HIS A 289 21.96 13.51 -11.65
N TRP A 290 23.10 13.92 -12.22
CA TRP A 290 23.44 15.33 -12.48
C TRP A 290 22.43 16.01 -13.39
N TRP A 291 21.81 15.28 -14.31
CA TRP A 291 20.77 15.74 -15.22
C TRP A 291 19.46 16.16 -14.49
N LEU A 292 19.31 15.83 -13.22
CA LEU A 292 18.17 16.26 -12.39
C LEU A 292 18.14 17.79 -12.26
N TRP A 293 19.29 18.43 -12.16
CA TRP A 293 19.40 19.85 -11.87
C TRP A 293 19.01 20.75 -13.03
N PRO A 294 19.37 20.48 -14.30
CA PRO A 294 18.84 21.22 -15.44
C PRO A 294 17.31 21.19 -15.54
N LEU A 295 16.65 20.16 -15.04
CA LEU A 295 15.19 20.04 -15.03
C LEU A 295 14.51 20.71 -13.81
N ALA A 296 15.28 21.11 -12.80
CA ALA A 296 14.75 21.72 -11.59
C ALA A 296 13.94 23.01 -11.84
N PRO A 297 14.34 23.95 -12.73
CA PRO A 297 13.54 25.13 -13.03
C PRO A 297 12.16 24.79 -13.60
N LEU A 298 12.08 23.83 -14.52
CA LEU A 298 10.81 23.36 -15.08
C LEU A 298 9.93 22.69 -14.01
N ALA A 299 10.54 21.89 -13.15
CA ALA A 299 9.84 21.27 -12.02
C ALA A 299 9.36 22.32 -11.00
N ALA A 300 10.14 23.36 -10.76
CA ALA A 300 9.75 24.48 -9.89
C ALA A 300 8.55 25.26 -10.47
N ILE A 301 8.56 25.56 -11.75
CA ILE A 301 7.43 26.22 -12.43
C ILE A 301 6.17 25.35 -12.35
N GLY A 302 6.28 24.07 -12.74
CA GLY A 302 5.14 23.14 -12.69
C GLY A 302 4.65 22.85 -11.26
N GLY A 303 5.55 22.89 -10.28
CA GLY A 303 5.25 22.68 -8.87
C GLY A 303 4.73 23.91 -8.13
N ALA A 304 5.03 25.12 -8.61
CA ALA A 304 4.70 26.36 -7.91
C ALA A 304 3.20 26.48 -7.59
N CYS A 305 2.37 26.11 -8.56
CA CYS A 305 0.91 26.10 -8.37
C CYS A 305 0.41 24.93 -7.50
N ALA A 306 1.08 23.81 -7.53
CA ALA A 306 0.68 22.61 -6.75
C ALA A 306 1.17 22.65 -5.30
N TYR A 307 2.27 23.34 -5.01
CA TYR A 307 2.91 23.35 -3.69
C TYR A 307 2.03 23.95 -2.59
N PRO A 308 1.37 25.11 -2.75
CA PRO A 308 0.49 25.65 -1.72
C PRO A 308 -0.67 24.70 -1.38
N PHE A 309 -1.26 24.07 -2.40
CA PHE A 309 -2.31 23.06 -2.20
C PHE A 309 -1.79 21.85 -1.42
N SER A 310 -0.63 21.34 -1.81
CA SER A 310 -0.01 20.18 -1.14
C SER A 310 0.31 20.49 0.32
N LYS A 311 0.81 21.68 0.63
CA LYS A 311 1.04 22.15 2.01
C LYS A 311 -0.25 22.28 2.80
N PHE A 312 -1.28 22.84 2.20
CA PHE A 312 -2.60 22.94 2.81
C PHE A 312 -3.16 21.56 3.16
N VAL A 313 -3.16 20.62 2.22
CA VAL A 313 -3.65 19.25 2.44
C VAL A 313 -2.81 18.52 3.49
N GLY A 314 -1.50 18.72 3.52
CA GLY A 314 -0.60 18.19 4.55
C GLY A 314 -0.97 18.69 5.94
N ALA A 315 -1.07 20.00 6.12
CA ALA A 315 -1.43 20.62 7.38
C ALA A 315 -2.84 20.22 7.88
N GLU A 316 -3.81 20.09 6.97
CA GLU A 316 -5.15 19.60 7.33
C GLU A 316 -5.14 18.11 7.70
N ALA A 317 -4.28 17.30 7.05
CA ALA A 317 -4.10 15.91 7.44
C ALA A 317 -3.52 15.80 8.85
N ASP A 318 -2.45 16.52 9.15
CA ASP A 318 -1.79 16.50 10.47
C ASP A 318 -2.75 16.97 11.59
N LYS A 319 -3.63 17.92 11.29
CA LYS A 319 -4.63 18.44 12.23
C LYS A 319 -5.81 17.48 12.46
N ARG A 320 -6.28 16.79 11.44
CA ARG A 320 -7.55 16.03 11.47
C ARG A 320 -7.35 14.52 11.61
N VAL A 321 -6.24 13.98 11.15
CA VAL A 321 -6.00 12.54 11.12
C VAL A 321 -5.19 12.13 12.35
N LYS A 322 -5.83 11.41 13.26
CA LYS A 322 -5.18 10.91 14.49
C LYS A 322 -4.43 9.60 14.26
N ASP A 323 -4.92 8.76 13.38
CA ASP A 323 -4.33 7.47 13.08
C ASP A 323 -3.48 7.59 11.78
N PRO A 324 -2.15 7.40 11.85
CA PRO A 324 -1.25 7.52 10.70
C PRO A 324 -1.67 6.69 9.48
N CYS A 325 -2.32 5.54 9.71
CA CYS A 325 -2.83 4.67 8.64
C CYS A 325 -3.92 5.31 7.76
N PHE A 326 -4.47 6.45 8.15
CA PHE A 326 -5.43 7.21 7.33
C PHE A 326 -4.84 8.48 6.72
N THR A 327 -3.59 8.82 7.00
CA THR A 327 -2.95 10.05 6.50
C THR A 327 -2.90 10.07 4.98
N SER A 328 -2.45 9.00 4.34
CA SER A 328 -2.41 8.90 2.88
C SER A 328 -3.82 8.89 2.28
N THR A 329 -4.76 8.16 2.89
CA THR A 329 -6.17 8.16 2.48
C THR A 329 -6.74 9.57 2.45
N PHE A 330 -6.53 10.35 3.52
CA PHE A 330 -6.99 11.74 3.58
C PHE A 330 -6.34 12.58 2.48
N LYS A 331 -5.00 12.53 2.38
CA LYS A 331 -4.24 13.30 1.38
C LYS A 331 -4.69 12.96 -0.05
N VAL A 332 -4.82 11.67 -0.38
CA VAL A 332 -5.24 11.22 -1.71
C VAL A 332 -6.69 11.61 -1.99
N SER A 333 -7.61 11.32 -1.08
CA SER A 333 -9.04 11.61 -1.29
C SER A 333 -9.31 13.10 -1.44
N VAL A 334 -8.75 13.95 -0.56
CA VAL A 334 -8.89 15.40 -0.66
C VAL A 334 -8.28 15.92 -1.96
N SER A 335 -7.07 15.46 -2.31
CA SER A 335 -6.39 15.91 -3.53
C SER A 335 -7.13 15.43 -4.79
N MET A 336 -7.68 14.24 -4.80
CA MET A 336 -8.40 13.69 -5.94
C MET A 336 -9.60 14.56 -6.34
N PHE A 337 -10.35 15.07 -5.35
CA PHE A 337 -11.54 15.88 -5.60
C PHE A 337 -11.25 17.38 -5.68
N LEU A 338 -10.41 17.91 -4.79
CA LEU A 338 -10.21 19.36 -4.69
C LEU A 338 -9.09 19.90 -5.57
N PHE A 339 -8.07 19.11 -5.90
CA PHE A 339 -6.96 19.61 -6.72
C PHE A 339 -7.39 20.02 -8.13
N PRO A 340 -8.22 19.26 -8.89
CA PRO A 340 -8.71 19.71 -10.18
C PRO A 340 -9.48 21.03 -10.12
N ILE A 341 -10.29 21.20 -9.07
CA ILE A 341 -11.07 22.44 -8.85
C ILE A 341 -10.11 23.59 -8.54
N TYR A 342 -9.16 23.38 -7.65
CA TYR A 342 -8.15 24.37 -7.27
C TYR A 342 -7.36 24.88 -8.47
N ILE A 343 -6.82 24.00 -9.31
CA ILE A 343 -6.05 24.42 -10.49
C ILE A 343 -6.94 25.04 -11.56
N PHE A 344 -8.23 24.68 -11.66
CA PHE A 344 -9.18 25.34 -12.54
C PHE A 344 -9.40 26.79 -12.11
N ILE A 345 -9.64 27.03 -10.82
CA ILE A 345 -9.78 28.38 -10.27
C ILE A 345 -8.49 29.19 -10.51
N LEU A 346 -7.32 28.58 -10.32
CA LEU A 346 -6.02 29.21 -10.50
C LEU A 346 -5.70 29.51 -11.98
N ALA A 347 -6.29 28.77 -12.91
CA ALA A 347 -6.09 28.98 -14.34
C ALA A 347 -6.60 30.36 -14.82
N TRP A 348 -7.62 30.93 -14.18
CA TRP A 348 -8.18 32.24 -14.53
C TRP A 348 -7.17 33.40 -14.38
N PRO A 349 -6.61 33.64 -13.18
CA PRO A 349 -5.61 34.70 -13.02
C PRO A 349 -4.34 34.43 -13.84
N LEU A 350 -3.93 33.18 -14.02
CA LEU A 350 -2.77 32.85 -14.84
C LEU A 350 -3.02 33.16 -16.32
N ALA A 351 -4.20 32.86 -16.85
CA ALA A 351 -4.60 33.23 -18.20
C ALA A 351 -4.58 34.75 -18.38
N ARG A 352 -5.14 35.48 -17.40
CA ARG A 352 -5.17 36.95 -17.40
C ARG A 352 -3.76 37.56 -17.46
N ILE A 353 -2.84 37.01 -16.65
CA ILE A 353 -1.44 37.47 -16.62
C ILE A 353 -0.73 37.19 -17.96
N ALA A 354 -0.96 35.99 -18.54
CA ALA A 354 -0.26 35.55 -19.74
C ALA A 354 -0.80 36.18 -21.05
N SER A 355 -2.12 36.38 -21.15
CA SER A 355 -2.76 36.78 -22.41
C SER A 355 -3.55 38.10 -22.35
N GLY A 356 -3.76 38.65 -21.15
CA GLY A 356 -4.63 39.81 -20.95
C GLY A 356 -6.13 39.46 -20.91
N GLU A 357 -6.53 38.19 -21.06
CA GLU A 357 -7.93 37.73 -21.13
C GLU A 357 -8.38 36.97 -19.90
N TRP A 358 -9.67 37.06 -19.55
CA TRP A 358 -10.24 36.39 -18.41
C TRP A 358 -10.99 35.08 -18.72
N GLY A 359 -11.04 34.67 -19.97
CA GLY A 359 -11.81 33.52 -20.38
C GLY A 359 -11.32 32.87 -21.65
N GLY A 360 -12.10 31.92 -22.16
CA GLY A 360 -11.84 31.24 -23.42
C GLY A 360 -10.63 30.31 -23.40
N TRP A 361 -9.96 30.22 -24.54
CA TRP A 361 -8.87 29.30 -24.78
C TRP A 361 -7.64 29.47 -23.85
N PRO A 362 -7.23 30.73 -23.45
CA PRO A 362 -6.15 30.92 -22.51
C PRO A 362 -6.37 30.24 -21.14
N VAL A 363 -7.60 30.20 -20.62
CA VAL A 363 -7.90 29.52 -19.35
C VAL A 363 -7.74 28.01 -19.50
N VAL A 364 -8.23 27.45 -20.62
CA VAL A 364 -8.04 26.01 -20.91
C VAL A 364 -6.56 25.66 -21.02
N ALA A 365 -5.78 26.47 -21.73
CA ALA A 365 -4.33 26.29 -21.87
C ALA A 365 -3.62 26.37 -20.50
N ALA A 366 -3.95 27.35 -19.66
CA ALA A 366 -3.40 27.48 -18.31
C ALA A 366 -3.77 26.28 -17.42
N TYR A 367 -5.00 25.80 -17.50
CA TYR A 367 -5.45 24.61 -16.77
C TYR A 367 -4.65 23.35 -17.17
N VAL A 368 -4.56 23.08 -18.47
CA VAL A 368 -3.81 21.93 -19.02
C VAL A 368 -2.33 22.05 -18.66
N PHE A 369 -1.73 23.24 -18.79
CA PHE A 369 -0.35 23.48 -18.39
C PHE A 369 -0.10 23.14 -16.92
N ASN A 370 -0.99 23.58 -16.01
CA ASN A 370 -0.88 23.26 -14.58
C ASN A 370 -1.04 21.76 -14.29
N LEU A 371 -1.94 21.06 -15.01
CA LEU A 371 -2.10 19.61 -14.88
C LEU A 371 -0.82 18.87 -15.26
N ILE A 372 -0.25 19.20 -16.41
CA ILE A 372 0.98 18.57 -16.92
C ILE A 372 2.17 18.96 -16.04
N GLY A 373 2.32 20.25 -15.74
CA GLY A 373 3.41 20.78 -14.94
C GLY A 373 3.44 20.19 -13.53
N SER A 374 2.29 20.07 -12.86
CA SER A 374 2.21 19.45 -11.54
C SER A 374 2.55 17.96 -11.57
N ARG A 375 2.22 17.25 -12.66
CA ARG A 375 2.60 15.85 -12.85
C ARG A 375 4.10 15.68 -13.05
N PHE A 376 4.69 16.54 -13.88
CA PHE A 376 6.14 16.59 -14.09
C PHE A 376 6.88 16.93 -12.79
N ALA A 377 6.42 17.94 -12.04
CA ALA A 377 6.99 18.31 -10.76
C ALA A 377 6.94 17.15 -9.75
N GLY A 378 5.84 16.41 -9.70
CA GLY A 378 5.70 15.22 -8.85
C GLY A 378 6.67 14.10 -9.25
N TRP A 379 6.86 13.85 -10.54
CA TRP A 379 7.85 12.90 -11.04
C TRP A 379 9.27 13.33 -10.66
N TRP A 380 9.64 14.59 -10.93
CA TRP A 380 10.94 15.15 -10.57
C TRP A 380 11.18 15.08 -9.05
N TYR A 381 10.16 15.39 -8.24
CA TYR A 381 10.26 15.31 -6.78
C TYR A 381 10.58 13.88 -6.30
N GLY A 382 10.01 12.85 -6.93
CA GLY A 382 10.36 11.46 -6.64
C GLY A 382 11.85 11.18 -6.86
N LEU A 383 12.40 11.66 -7.98
CA LEU A 383 13.84 11.52 -8.29
C LEU A 383 14.73 12.35 -7.33
N TYR A 384 14.25 13.54 -6.94
CA TYR A 384 14.93 14.35 -5.92
C TYR A 384 14.98 13.65 -4.57
N LEU A 385 13.92 12.93 -4.19
CA LEU A 385 13.94 12.15 -2.95
C LEU A 385 14.97 11.00 -3.00
N ASP A 386 15.09 10.32 -4.14
CA ASP A 386 16.14 9.30 -4.33
C ASP A 386 17.55 9.92 -4.26
N TRP A 387 17.76 11.05 -4.91
CA TRP A 387 19.04 11.78 -4.83
C TRP A 387 19.36 12.22 -3.40
N LYS A 388 18.37 12.78 -2.69
CA LYS A 388 18.51 13.19 -1.29
C LYS A 388 18.87 12.00 -0.39
N GLY A 389 18.20 10.87 -0.58
CA GLY A 389 18.48 9.62 0.14
C GLY A 389 19.92 9.14 -0.09
N LYS A 390 20.34 9.07 -1.36
CA LYS A 390 21.73 8.71 -1.71
C LYS A 390 22.76 9.64 -1.07
N ARG A 391 22.49 10.93 -1.02
CA ARG A 391 23.36 11.91 -0.33
C ARG A 391 23.41 11.69 1.18
N SER A 392 22.29 11.33 1.79
CA SER A 392 22.24 10.99 3.21
C SER A 392 23.06 9.72 3.50
N ALA A 393 22.91 8.69 2.69
CA ALA A 393 23.70 7.46 2.80
C ALA A 393 25.21 7.73 2.62
N GLN A 394 25.60 8.59 1.66
CA GLN A 394 27.01 8.97 1.50
C GLN A 394 27.62 9.56 2.78
N LYS A 395 26.87 10.35 3.55
CA LYS A 395 27.35 10.91 4.82
C LYS A 395 27.61 9.82 5.87
N VAL A 396 26.73 8.81 5.93
CA VAL A 396 26.92 7.66 6.83
C VAL A 396 28.14 6.86 6.43
N TYR A 397 28.33 6.54 5.15
CA TYR A 397 29.50 5.79 4.69
C TYR A 397 30.81 6.58 4.78
N ALA A 398 30.76 7.91 4.70
CA ALA A 398 31.93 8.75 4.91
C ALA A 398 32.37 8.86 6.39
N ASN A 399 31.49 8.55 7.34
CA ASN A 399 31.78 8.52 8.74
C ASN A 399 32.17 7.10 9.17
N TYR A 400 33.42 6.89 9.57
CA TYR A 400 33.96 5.58 9.88
C TYR A 400 33.14 4.83 10.97
N ALA A 401 32.80 5.49 12.07
CA ALA A 401 32.04 4.86 13.14
C ALA A 401 30.64 4.42 12.70
N LYS A 402 29.92 5.28 11.96
CA LYS A 402 28.58 4.97 11.44
C LYS A 402 28.63 3.88 10.38
N SER A 403 29.59 3.95 9.47
CA SER A 403 29.80 2.94 8.44
C SER A 403 30.16 1.58 9.05
N ALA A 404 31.01 1.55 10.06
CA ALA A 404 31.39 0.32 10.76
C ALA A 404 30.18 -0.28 11.50
N ALA A 405 29.39 0.53 12.22
CA ALA A 405 28.21 0.09 12.95
C ALA A 405 27.13 -0.45 11.99
N TRP A 406 26.89 0.22 10.86
CA TRP A 406 25.98 -0.26 9.83
C TRP A 406 26.45 -1.59 9.23
N SER A 407 27.72 -1.70 8.87
CA SER A 407 28.30 -2.92 8.31
C SER A 407 28.26 -4.08 9.31
N ALA A 408 28.50 -3.83 10.60
CA ALA A 408 28.38 -4.83 11.65
C ALA A 408 26.94 -5.32 11.81
N TYR A 409 25.96 -4.41 11.76
CA TYR A 409 24.56 -4.78 11.78
C TYR A 409 24.16 -5.67 10.58
N ILE A 410 24.52 -5.29 9.37
CA ILE A 410 24.24 -6.10 8.17
C ILE A 410 24.96 -7.45 8.23
N ALA A 411 26.22 -7.48 8.71
CA ALA A 411 26.99 -8.72 8.88
C ALA A 411 26.35 -9.63 9.94
N SER A 412 25.85 -9.10 11.05
CA SER A 412 25.13 -9.85 12.07
C SER A 412 23.90 -10.55 11.49
N VAL A 413 23.10 -9.85 10.66
CA VAL A 413 21.96 -10.49 9.99
C VAL A 413 22.43 -11.58 9.02
N LYS A 414 23.41 -11.29 8.17
CA LYS A 414 23.89 -12.21 7.13
C LYS A 414 24.64 -13.43 7.66
N SER A 415 25.33 -13.32 8.80
CA SER A 415 26.05 -14.46 9.40
C SER A 415 25.13 -15.60 9.78
N HIS A 416 23.88 -15.29 10.15
CA HIS A 416 22.88 -16.31 10.47
C HIS A 416 22.15 -16.88 9.23
N LEU A 417 22.26 -16.23 8.06
CA LEU A 417 21.68 -16.71 6.81
C LEU A 417 22.59 -17.73 6.11
N ASN A 418 23.90 -17.66 6.36
CA ASN A 418 24.92 -18.51 5.73
C ASN A 418 25.37 -19.68 6.62
N ALA A 419 24.82 -19.80 7.82
CA ALA A 419 25.06 -20.91 8.74
C ALA A 419 24.03 -22.00 8.59
#